data_e89549aecc9e4d07a0fc0647aacee391
#
_entry.id   e89549aecc9e4d07a0fc0647aacee391
#
_cell.length_a   1.000
_cell.length_b   1.000
_cell.length_c   1.000
_cell.angle_alpha   90.00
_cell.angle_beta   90.00
_cell.angle_gamma   90.00
#
_symmetry.space_group_name_H-M   'P 1'
#
loop_
_entity.id
_entity.type
_entity.pdbx_description
1 polymer ?
#
loop_
_entity_poly.entity_id
_entity_poly.type
_entity_poly.pdbx_seq_one_letter_code
_entity_poly.pdbx_strand_id
1 'polypeptide(L)'
;MAEQSDMEVSGSAATNAEVLEFGGLRFEVSFRDIGATLRVDGRVDGTWTELLRFDDFVEMPHFHAPADADATLFDRALGEPLAWYVAQIRDHLSEWLERSGFGEVLETIDLDAIAANSDRLTEAMTACVPAGFVRIPGVGLSRSDRVA
;
A
#
# COMPACT_ATOMS: atom_id res chain seq x y z
N MET A 1 5.54 23.36 -9.82
CA MET A 1 5.66 22.88 -9.90
C MET A 1 5.51 22.03 -9.77
N ALA A 2 5.50 21.90 -9.68
CA ALA A 2 5.52 20.87 -9.63
C ALA A 2 4.81 20.23 -9.93
N GLU A 3 4.45 20.30 -10.06
CA GLU A 3 4.00 19.54 -10.33
C GLU A 3 3.95 18.91 -11.01
N GLN A 4 4.24 19.21 -11.32
CA GLN A 4 4.43 18.55 -11.96
C GLN A 4 4.54 17.71 -12.10
N SER A 5 4.89 17.72 -11.97
CA SER A 5 5.15 16.78 -12.12
C SER A 5 4.51 16.03 -12.25
N ASP A 6 4.01 15.92 -12.26
CA ASP A 6 3.48 15.11 -12.40
C ASP A 6 3.08 14.62 -13.21
N MET A 7 3.04 14.94 -13.61
CA MET A 7 2.81 14.41 -14.30
C MET A 7 3.22 13.61 -14.83
N GLU A 8 3.73 13.54 -14.66
CA GLU A 8 4.29 12.79 -15.11
C GLU A 8 3.97 11.77 -15.14
N VAL A 9 3.52 11.76 -14.89
CA VAL A 9 3.37 10.77 -14.85
C VAL A 9 2.94 10.24 -15.80
N SER A 10 3.03 9.99 -16.34
CA SER A 10 2.92 9.48 -17.32
C SER A 10 2.41 8.21 -17.56
N GLY A 11 2.31 7.69 -18.52
CA GLY A 11 2.08 6.36 -18.85
C GLY A 11 0.80 5.84 -18.28
N SER A 12 0.82 4.72 -17.65
CA SER A 12 -0.35 4.24 -16.97
C SER A 12 -0.48 5.02 -15.70
N ALA A 13 -0.92 6.24 -15.86
CA ALA A 13 -1.01 7.14 -14.72
C ALA A 13 -1.95 6.55 -13.67
N ALA A 14 -1.55 6.67 -12.43
CA ALA A 14 -2.40 6.32 -11.32
C ALA A 14 -3.57 7.28 -11.25
N THR A 15 -4.74 6.77 -10.86
CA THR A 15 -5.92 7.59 -10.64
C THR A 15 -6.29 7.52 -9.17
N ASN A 16 -7.04 8.53 -8.71
CA ASN A 16 -7.52 8.57 -7.33
C ASN A 16 -6.40 8.40 -6.31
N ALA A 17 -5.24 9.04 -6.60
CA ALA A 17 -4.09 8.93 -5.71
C ALA A 17 -4.28 9.79 -4.47
N GLU A 18 -3.78 9.30 -3.35
CA GLU A 18 -3.83 10.03 -2.09
C GLU A 18 -2.56 9.73 -1.30
N VAL A 19 -2.02 10.76 -0.64
CA VAL A 19 -0.85 10.62 0.22
C VAL A 19 -1.25 10.91 1.65
N LEU A 20 -0.85 10.00 2.56
CA LEU A 20 -1.12 10.15 3.99
C LEU A 20 0.22 10.15 4.72
N GLU A 21 0.35 10.97 5.76
CA GLU A 21 1.54 10.96 6.60
C GLU A 21 1.12 10.84 8.04
N PHE A 22 1.65 9.83 8.72
CA PHE A 22 1.49 9.70 10.16
C PHE A 22 2.60 8.80 10.69
N GLY A 23 2.97 9.06 11.95
CA GLY A 23 3.98 8.24 12.61
C GLY A 23 5.37 8.31 12.00
N GLY A 24 5.66 9.33 11.18
CA GLY A 24 6.96 9.47 10.56
C GLY A 24 7.11 8.76 9.23
N LEU A 25 6.07 8.11 8.76
CA LEU A 25 6.04 7.44 7.45
C LEU A 25 5.07 8.15 6.52
N ARG A 26 5.27 7.93 5.24
CA ARG A 26 4.37 8.43 4.20
C ARG A 26 3.79 7.23 3.47
N PHE A 27 2.48 7.24 3.30
CA PHE A 27 1.78 6.17 2.61
C PHE A 27 1.13 6.76 1.38
N GLU A 28 1.41 6.17 0.23
CA GLU A 28 0.80 6.62 -1.01
C GLU A 28 -0.13 5.53 -1.52
N VAL A 29 -1.39 5.91 -1.72
CA VAL A 29 -2.44 5.00 -2.18
C VAL A 29 -2.85 5.46 -3.57
N SER A 30 -2.93 4.53 -4.52
CA SER A 30 -3.33 4.86 -5.88
C SER A 30 -4.03 3.67 -6.50
N PHE A 31 -4.76 3.94 -7.59
CA PHE A 31 -5.45 2.89 -8.34
C PHE A 31 -4.98 2.94 -9.79
N ARG A 32 -4.75 1.75 -10.33
CA ARG A 32 -4.41 1.58 -11.75
C ARG A 32 -5.38 0.57 -12.34
N ASP A 33 -5.19 0.25 -13.62
CA ASP A 33 -6.12 -0.62 -14.35
C ASP A 33 -6.37 -1.95 -13.67
N ILE A 34 -5.40 -2.45 -12.93
CA ILE A 34 -5.45 -3.81 -12.39
C ILE A 34 -5.69 -3.85 -10.90
N GLY A 35 -5.73 -2.70 -10.24
CA GLY A 35 -6.02 -2.67 -8.82
C GLY A 35 -5.37 -1.53 -8.09
N ALA A 36 -5.40 -1.63 -6.76
CA ALA A 36 -4.91 -0.58 -5.88
C ALA A 36 -3.52 -0.91 -5.36
N THR A 37 -2.72 0.11 -5.16
CA THR A 37 -1.36 -0.03 -4.62
C THR A 37 -1.21 0.81 -3.37
N LEU A 38 -0.59 0.22 -2.35
CA LEU A 38 -0.23 0.91 -1.12
C LEU A 38 1.29 0.92 -1.01
N ARG A 39 1.88 2.11 -1.13
CA ARG A 39 3.32 2.31 -0.98
C ARG A 39 3.62 2.80 0.42
N VAL A 40 4.68 2.27 1.01
CA VAL A 40 5.15 2.72 2.32
C VAL A 40 6.51 3.36 2.13
N ASP A 41 6.61 4.65 2.35
CA ASP A 41 7.85 5.41 2.23
C ASP A 41 8.31 5.86 3.61
N GLY A 42 9.63 5.84 3.81
CA GLY A 42 10.26 6.35 5.01
C GLY A 42 11.50 7.13 4.67
N ARG A 43 12.08 7.80 5.67
CA ARG A 43 13.30 8.57 5.44
C ARG A 43 14.50 7.68 5.72
N VAL A 44 15.35 7.55 4.70
CA VAL A 44 16.64 6.85 4.82
C VAL A 44 17.70 7.91 4.54
N ASP A 45 18.50 8.20 5.55
CA ASP A 45 19.52 9.25 5.46
C ASP A 45 18.89 10.58 5.01
N GLY A 46 17.70 10.88 5.56
CA GLY A 46 17.02 12.15 5.30
C GLY A 46 16.25 12.20 3.99
N THR A 47 16.24 11.13 3.21
CA THR A 47 15.59 11.09 1.91
C THR A 47 14.39 10.15 1.94
N TRP A 48 13.25 10.62 1.43
CA TRP A 48 12.08 9.74 1.30
C TRP A 48 12.42 8.59 0.35
N THR A 49 12.23 7.38 0.83
CA THR A 49 12.61 6.16 0.12
C THR A 49 11.46 5.18 0.19
N GLU A 50 11.13 4.55 -0.91
CA GLU A 50 10.12 3.51 -0.90
C GLU A 50 10.66 2.28 -0.17
N LEU A 51 9.95 1.87 0.90
CA LEU A 51 10.40 0.78 1.74
C LEU A 51 9.69 -0.52 1.41
N LEU A 52 8.36 -0.45 1.30
CA LEU A 52 7.50 -1.62 1.06
C LEU A 52 6.43 -1.24 0.06
N ARG A 53 5.88 -2.24 -0.62
CA ARG A 53 4.75 -2.02 -1.53
C ARG A 53 3.81 -3.20 -1.44
N PHE A 54 2.53 -2.88 -1.27
CA PHE A 54 1.47 -3.90 -1.22
C PHE A 54 0.51 -3.65 -2.36
N ASP A 55 0.38 -4.64 -3.24
CA ASP A 55 -0.46 -4.51 -4.43
C ASP A 55 -1.73 -5.33 -4.25
N ASP A 56 -2.85 -4.61 -4.15
CA ASP A 56 -4.16 -5.21 -3.97
C ASP A 56 -4.82 -5.28 -5.33
N PHE A 57 -4.33 -6.20 -6.15
CA PHE A 57 -4.78 -6.36 -7.52
C PHE A 57 -5.93 -7.33 -7.60
N VAL A 58 -6.77 -7.15 -8.61
CA VAL A 58 -7.89 -8.06 -8.86
C VAL A 58 -7.37 -9.48 -9.06
N GLU A 59 -6.31 -9.61 -9.86
CA GLU A 59 -5.67 -10.89 -10.09
C GLU A 59 -4.25 -10.85 -9.57
N MET A 60 -3.82 -11.93 -8.94
CA MET A 60 -2.45 -12.09 -8.45
C MET A 60 -2.03 -10.95 -7.51
N PRO A 61 -2.80 -10.73 -6.45
CA PRO A 61 -2.33 -9.76 -5.44
C PRO A 61 -0.99 -10.22 -4.89
N HIS A 62 -0.10 -9.25 -4.63
CA HIS A 62 1.26 -9.57 -4.22
C HIS A 62 1.86 -8.37 -3.50
N PHE A 63 3.04 -8.56 -2.92
CA PHE A 63 3.72 -7.46 -2.24
C PHE A 63 5.23 -7.58 -2.49
N HIS A 64 5.92 -6.47 -2.25
CA HIS A 64 7.37 -6.38 -2.37
C HIS A 64 7.95 -5.89 -1.06
N ALA A 65 8.88 -6.63 -0.50
CA ALA A 65 9.52 -6.29 0.77
C ALA A 65 10.99 -6.74 0.73
N PRO A 66 11.94 -5.81 0.49
CA PRO A 66 11.75 -4.38 0.24
C PRO A 66 11.07 -4.10 -1.09
N ALA A 67 10.74 -2.83 -1.31
CA ALA A 67 9.95 -2.43 -2.47
C ALA A 67 10.56 -2.85 -3.80
N ASP A 68 11.88 -2.95 -3.89
CA ASP A 68 12.56 -3.33 -5.13
C ASP A 68 12.85 -4.83 -5.21
N ALA A 69 12.37 -5.62 -4.25
CA ALA A 69 12.53 -7.06 -4.31
C ALA A 69 11.47 -7.67 -5.23
N ASP A 70 11.71 -8.92 -5.62
CA ASP A 70 10.73 -9.66 -6.40
C ASP A 70 9.42 -9.76 -5.66
N ALA A 71 8.33 -9.88 -6.43
CA ALA A 71 6.99 -9.97 -5.85
C ALA A 71 6.82 -11.28 -5.09
N THR A 72 6.12 -11.20 -3.96
CA THR A 72 5.66 -12.37 -3.22
C THR A 72 4.15 -12.43 -3.38
N LEU A 73 3.67 -13.51 -3.96
CA LEU A 73 2.23 -13.68 -4.16
C LEU A 73 1.52 -13.78 -2.81
N PHE A 74 0.39 -13.09 -2.71
CA PHE A 74 -0.43 -13.19 -1.53
C PHE A 74 -1.10 -14.58 -1.49
N ASP A 75 -1.04 -15.22 -0.33
CA ASP A 75 -1.69 -16.51 -0.13
C ASP A 75 -3.15 -16.27 0.24
N ARG A 76 -4.06 -16.56 -0.68
CA ARG A 76 -5.47 -16.29 -0.47
C ARG A 76 -6.08 -17.11 0.66
N ALA A 77 -5.39 -18.14 1.13
CA ALA A 77 -5.83 -18.87 2.32
C ALA A 77 -5.77 -17.99 3.56
N LEU A 78 -5.02 -16.88 3.51
CA LEU A 78 -4.93 -15.94 4.63
C LEU A 78 -6.11 -14.97 4.70
N GLY A 79 -7.00 -15.00 3.71
CA GLY A 79 -8.18 -14.15 3.71
C GLY A 79 -8.14 -13.09 2.64
N GLU A 80 -8.60 -11.91 2.97
CA GLU A 80 -8.65 -10.80 2.03
C GLU A 80 -7.33 -10.05 2.01
N PRO A 81 -6.76 -9.76 0.81
CA PRO A 81 -5.45 -9.11 0.75
C PRO A 81 -5.36 -7.79 1.51
N LEU A 82 -6.30 -6.87 1.30
CA LEU A 82 -6.19 -5.56 1.95
C LEU A 82 -6.19 -5.68 3.47
N ALA A 83 -7.08 -6.51 4.01
CA ALA A 83 -7.16 -6.68 5.46
C ALA A 83 -5.83 -7.23 6.00
N TRP A 84 -5.23 -8.17 5.27
CA TRP A 84 -3.96 -8.75 5.68
C TRP A 84 -2.84 -7.71 5.58
N TYR A 85 -2.80 -6.94 4.48
CA TYR A 85 -1.76 -5.91 4.30
C TYR A 85 -1.81 -4.89 5.42
N VAL A 86 -3.00 -4.38 5.74
CA VAL A 86 -3.14 -3.37 6.79
C VAL A 86 -2.77 -3.97 8.15
N ALA A 87 -3.14 -5.23 8.40
CA ALA A 87 -2.77 -5.88 9.65
C ALA A 87 -1.25 -6.03 9.79
N GLN A 88 -0.56 -6.29 8.67
CA GLN A 88 0.90 -6.38 8.73
C GLN A 88 1.51 -5.04 9.12
N ILE A 89 1.00 -3.95 8.57
CA ILE A 89 1.49 -2.62 8.91
C ILE A 89 1.15 -2.28 10.37
N ARG A 90 -0.06 -2.62 10.81
CA ARG A 90 -0.50 -2.31 12.17
C ARG A 90 0.27 -3.10 13.21
N ASP A 91 0.49 -4.40 12.97
CA ASP A 91 0.93 -5.30 14.01
C ASP A 91 2.36 -5.81 13.84
N HIS A 92 2.93 -5.76 12.62
CA HIS A 92 4.22 -6.39 12.33
C HIS A 92 5.17 -5.52 11.53
N LEU A 93 4.95 -4.21 11.52
CA LEU A 93 5.75 -3.32 10.68
C LEU A 93 7.23 -3.39 11.01
N SER A 94 7.57 -3.47 12.30
CA SER A 94 8.97 -3.51 12.70
C SER A 94 9.67 -4.73 12.10
N GLU A 95 8.99 -5.87 12.09
CA GLU A 95 9.56 -7.09 11.53
C GLU A 95 9.78 -6.96 10.03
N TRP A 96 8.82 -6.37 9.33
CA TRP A 96 8.94 -6.17 7.89
C TRP A 96 10.10 -5.25 7.56
N LEU A 97 10.25 -4.15 8.31
CA LEU A 97 11.32 -3.19 8.04
C LEU A 97 12.69 -3.80 8.33
N GLU A 98 12.82 -4.56 9.42
CA GLU A 98 14.09 -5.19 9.73
C GLU A 98 14.47 -6.22 8.67
N ARG A 99 13.53 -7.05 8.26
CA ARG A 99 13.81 -8.08 7.25
C ARG A 99 14.09 -7.48 5.88
N SER A 100 13.57 -6.28 5.63
CA SER A 100 13.78 -5.59 4.36
C SER A 100 15.04 -4.75 4.33
N GLY A 101 15.80 -4.73 5.44
CA GLY A 101 17.04 -3.97 5.48
C GLY A 101 16.88 -2.54 5.92
N PHE A 102 15.73 -2.18 6.48
CA PHE A 102 15.43 -0.80 6.89
C PHE A 102 15.24 -0.67 8.39
N GLY A 103 15.93 -1.51 9.17
CA GLY A 103 15.77 -1.47 10.63
C GLY A 103 16.07 -0.10 11.22
N GLU A 104 16.96 0.66 10.62
CA GLU A 104 17.32 1.98 11.13
C GLU A 104 16.15 2.97 11.07
N VAL A 105 15.19 2.75 10.17
CA VAL A 105 14.02 3.60 10.08
C VAL A 105 13.20 3.56 11.36
N LEU A 106 13.27 2.43 12.08
CA LEU A 106 12.51 2.27 13.32
C LEU A 106 12.86 3.31 14.37
N GLU A 107 14.06 3.87 14.30
CA GLU A 107 14.50 4.87 15.26
C GLU A 107 13.84 6.22 15.06
N THR A 108 13.24 6.44 13.91
CA THR A 108 12.67 7.74 13.54
C THR A 108 11.16 7.74 13.40
N ILE A 109 10.52 6.60 13.65
CA ILE A 109 9.06 6.49 13.47
C ILE A 109 8.40 6.14 14.79
N ASP A 110 7.08 6.34 14.82
CA ASP A 110 6.25 6.08 15.99
C ASP A 110 5.30 4.94 15.65
N LEU A 111 5.66 3.73 16.06
CA LEU A 111 4.89 2.54 15.75
C LEU A 111 3.47 2.59 16.33
N ASP A 112 3.33 3.17 17.53
CA ASP A 112 2.01 3.27 18.15
C ASP A 112 1.10 4.19 17.36
N ALA A 113 1.64 5.31 16.88
CA ALA A 113 0.86 6.24 16.05
C ALA A 113 0.47 5.58 14.74
N ILE A 114 1.37 4.80 14.15
CA ILE A 114 1.06 4.11 12.90
C ILE A 114 -0.06 3.10 13.12
N ALA A 115 0.03 2.31 14.17
CA ALA A 115 -1.02 1.33 14.48
C ALA A 115 -2.35 2.02 14.73
N ALA A 116 -2.34 3.12 15.47
CA ALA A 116 -3.57 3.84 15.82
C ALA A 116 -4.25 4.45 14.60
N ASN A 117 -3.49 4.72 13.53
CA ASN A 117 -4.02 5.34 12.32
C ASN A 117 -4.19 4.37 11.16
N SER A 118 -4.00 3.07 11.40
CA SER A 118 -4.00 2.08 10.31
C SER A 118 -5.35 2.02 9.58
N ASP A 119 -6.45 2.33 10.26
CA ASP A 119 -7.76 2.34 9.59
C ASP A 119 -7.83 3.34 8.46
N ARG A 120 -7.03 4.41 8.53
CA ARG A 120 -6.99 5.39 7.45
C ARG A 120 -6.46 4.78 6.16
N LEU A 121 -5.60 3.77 6.26
CA LEU A 121 -5.10 3.07 5.08
C LEU A 121 -6.21 2.28 4.42
N THR A 122 -7.02 1.57 5.22
CA THR A 122 -8.16 0.85 4.68
C THR A 122 -9.15 1.80 4.01
N GLU A 123 -9.41 2.95 4.65
CA GLU A 123 -10.33 3.93 4.09
C GLU A 123 -9.82 4.47 2.76
N ALA A 124 -8.53 4.81 2.69
CA ALA A 124 -7.96 5.35 1.47
C ALA A 124 -7.95 4.31 0.35
N MET A 125 -7.59 3.07 0.67
CA MET A 125 -7.56 2.00 -0.31
C MET A 125 -8.96 1.66 -0.82
N THR A 126 -9.97 1.86 0.00
CA THR A 126 -11.35 1.66 -0.42
C THR A 126 -11.83 2.84 -1.26
N ALA A 127 -11.50 4.06 -0.83
CA ALA A 127 -11.96 5.27 -1.52
C ALA A 127 -11.34 5.42 -2.90
N CYS A 128 -10.16 4.86 -3.14
CA CYS A 128 -9.50 5.03 -4.44
C CYS A 128 -10.09 4.12 -5.52
N VAL A 129 -10.97 3.20 -5.17
CA VAL A 129 -11.53 2.24 -6.13
C VAL A 129 -12.57 2.94 -7.00
N PRO A 130 -12.38 2.93 -8.33
CA PRO A 130 -13.32 3.62 -9.21
C PRO A 130 -14.51 2.74 -9.55
N ALA A 131 -15.47 3.33 -10.27
CA ALA A 131 -16.60 2.57 -10.79
C ALA A 131 -16.08 1.44 -11.67
N GLY A 132 -16.77 0.33 -11.66
CA GLY A 132 -16.35 -0.85 -12.42
C GLY A 132 -15.65 -1.88 -11.57
N PHE A 133 -15.39 -1.54 -10.31
CA PHE A 133 -14.76 -2.45 -9.35
C PHE A 133 -15.53 -2.43 -8.04
N VAL A 134 -15.39 -3.51 -7.30
CA VAL A 134 -16.05 -3.66 -6.01
C VAL A 134 -15.19 -4.53 -5.10
N ARG A 135 -15.28 -4.29 -3.80
CA ARG A 135 -14.64 -5.15 -2.81
C ARG A 135 -15.65 -6.15 -2.29
N ILE A 136 -15.30 -7.42 -2.37
CA ILE A 136 -16.16 -8.50 -1.90
C ILE A 136 -15.59 -8.98 -0.57
N PRO A 137 -16.35 -8.91 0.53
CA PRO A 137 -15.85 -9.33 1.83
C PRO A 137 -15.29 -10.75 1.77
N GLY A 138 -14.10 -10.93 2.35
CA GLY A 138 -13.44 -12.23 2.39
C GLY A 138 -12.77 -12.65 1.10
N VAL A 139 -12.97 -11.90 0.02
CA VAL A 139 -12.39 -12.22 -1.29
C VAL A 139 -11.39 -11.17 -1.71
N GLY A 140 -11.83 -9.89 -1.74
CA GLY A 140 -10.98 -8.80 -2.12
C GLY A 140 -11.54 -8.01 -3.28
N LEU A 141 -10.67 -7.29 -3.96
CA LEU A 141 -11.03 -6.43 -5.06
C LEU A 141 -11.40 -7.27 -6.28
N SER A 142 -12.51 -6.91 -6.92
CA SER A 142 -13.04 -7.65 -8.06
C SER A 142 -13.64 -6.68 -9.06
N ARG A 143 -13.75 -7.12 -10.31
CA ARG A 143 -14.44 -6.31 -11.32
C ARG A 143 -15.94 -6.50 -11.12
N SER A 144 -16.69 -5.40 -11.08
CA SER A 144 -18.10 -5.48 -10.76
C SER A 144 -18.91 -6.24 -11.82
N ASP A 145 -18.43 -6.27 -13.06
CA ASP A 145 -19.14 -7.02 -14.10
C ASP A 145 -19.05 -8.53 -13.89
N ARG A 146 -18.14 -8.97 -13.02
CA ARG A 146 -18.01 -10.40 -12.72
C ARG A 146 -18.88 -10.82 -11.55
N VAL A 147 -19.52 -9.86 -10.90
CA VAL A 147 -20.31 -10.10 -9.70
C VAL A 147 -21.79 -10.17 -10.00
N ALA A 148 -22.14 -9.76 -11.19
CA ALA A 148 -23.55 -9.68 -11.61
C ALA A 148 -24.24 -11.04 -11.68
#